data_fe71515483fb62a814171aad54289516
#
_entry.id   fe71515483fb62a814171aad54289516
#
_cell.length_a   1.000
_cell.length_b   1.000
_cell.length_c   1.000
_cell.angle_alpha   90.00
_cell.angle_beta   90.00
_cell.angle_gamma   90.00
#
_symmetry.space_group_name_H-M   'P 1'
#
loop_
_entity.id
_entity.type
_entity.pdbx_description
1 polymer ?
#
loop_
_entity_poly.entity_id
_entity_poly.type
_entity_poly.pdbx_seq_one_letter_code
_entity_poly.pdbx_strand_id
1 'polypeptide(L)'
;IQDNDRGLIIGRRTFGKGLVQSPIQLSDGSEIRLTIARYYTPSGRCIQKKYELGKDSEYEQDIYQRFMHGEFDSADSIKLNNSEKYETVMGRPVYGGGGIMPDIFIPRDTSGVTSYFSNVVNSGMLNLYALEYSDRNYDKLASFKTYQDLHKYLQQQPLLSDFTNYAAAKGIKKRPHLINISGKLIEKQIQAYIVRNFFDEAGFYPIFQNDDITLKRAVKVLNEGKSFPTLENKNNTPNGIAQSQTNTSRGYGFLKEIIYEDYIAGSLC
;
A
#
# COMPACT_ATOMS: atom_id res chain seq x y z
N ILE A 1 -9.89 13.13 -0.13
CA ILE A 1 -10.13 12.85 1.30
C ILE A 1 -9.34 13.85 2.13
N GLN A 2 -8.02 13.91 1.98
CA GLN A 2 -7.14 14.77 2.77
C GLN A 2 -7.50 16.26 2.61
N ASP A 3 -7.66 16.74 1.38
CA ASP A 3 -7.90 18.15 1.08
C ASP A 3 -9.28 18.64 1.52
N ASN A 4 -10.26 17.73 1.60
CA ASN A 4 -11.60 18.02 2.14
C ASN A 4 -11.71 17.79 3.67
N ASP A 5 -10.60 17.45 4.33
CA ASP A 5 -10.57 17.13 5.77
C ASP A 5 -11.58 16.02 6.16
N ARG A 6 -11.77 15.04 5.29
CA ARG A 6 -12.71 13.92 5.51
C ARG A 6 -12.04 12.69 6.09
N GLY A 7 -10.71 12.67 6.16
CA GLY A 7 -9.94 11.58 6.69
C GLY A 7 -8.47 11.90 6.86
N LEU A 8 -7.72 10.99 7.49
CA LEU A 8 -6.28 11.04 7.63
C LEU A 8 -5.63 10.06 6.65
N ILE A 9 -4.55 10.49 6.04
CA ILE A 9 -3.66 9.62 5.26
C ILE A 9 -2.57 9.11 6.19
N ILE A 10 -2.46 7.79 6.30
CA ILE A 10 -1.50 7.12 7.20
C ILE A 10 -0.60 6.22 6.36
N GLY A 11 0.71 6.38 6.49
CA GLY A 11 1.67 5.59 5.72
C GLY A 11 2.84 6.41 5.24
N ARG A 12 3.19 6.27 3.96
CA ARG A 12 4.28 6.98 3.29
C ARG A 12 3.74 7.87 2.19
N ARG A 13 4.57 8.74 1.63
CA ARG A 13 4.21 9.59 0.50
C ARG A 13 3.86 8.74 -0.71
N THR A 14 2.73 9.01 -1.36
CA THR A 14 2.31 8.28 -2.54
C THR A 14 3.22 8.54 -3.75
N PHE A 15 3.12 7.71 -4.78
CA PHE A 15 3.97 7.80 -5.98
C PHE A 15 3.83 9.14 -6.72
N GLY A 16 2.63 9.69 -6.78
CA GLY A 16 2.37 10.94 -7.48
C GLY A 16 1.96 10.75 -8.94
N LYS A 17 1.09 9.77 -9.22
CA LYS A 17 0.44 9.63 -10.52
C LYS A 17 -0.96 10.23 -10.47
N GLY A 18 -1.13 11.41 -11.05
CA GLY A 18 -2.39 12.16 -11.10
C GLY A 18 -2.77 12.55 -12.52
N LEU A 19 -2.82 11.58 -13.44
CA LEU A 19 -3.06 11.78 -14.87
C LEU A 19 -4.44 11.29 -15.27
N VAL A 20 -5.14 12.08 -16.09
CA VAL A 20 -6.34 11.67 -16.81
C VAL A 20 -5.92 11.07 -18.14
N GLN A 21 -6.31 9.83 -18.40
CA GLN A 21 -6.02 9.13 -19.64
C GLN A 21 -7.33 8.79 -20.36
N SER A 22 -7.35 8.98 -21.67
CA SER A 22 -8.47 8.63 -22.54
C SER A 22 -8.06 7.54 -23.52
N PRO A 23 -8.90 6.49 -23.72
CA PRO A 23 -8.70 5.53 -24.77
C PRO A 23 -9.06 6.13 -26.11
N ILE A 24 -8.26 5.87 -27.12
CA ILE A 24 -8.52 6.21 -28.52
C ILE A 24 -8.47 4.92 -29.32
N GLN A 25 -9.61 4.51 -29.87
CA GLN A 25 -9.70 3.31 -30.70
C GLN A 25 -9.11 3.58 -32.08
N LEU A 26 -8.36 2.63 -32.59
CA LEU A 26 -7.80 2.62 -33.93
C LEU A 26 -8.65 1.78 -34.90
N SER A 27 -8.44 1.95 -36.22
CA SER A 27 -9.23 1.31 -37.25
C SER A 27 -9.10 -0.23 -37.30
N ASP A 28 -8.04 -0.76 -36.73
CA ASP A 28 -7.79 -2.22 -36.62
C ASP A 28 -8.38 -2.86 -35.36
N GLY A 29 -9.09 -2.09 -34.52
CA GLY A 29 -9.67 -2.55 -33.25
C GLY A 29 -8.69 -2.47 -32.07
N SER A 30 -7.46 -2.06 -32.28
CA SER A 30 -6.54 -1.77 -31.17
C SER A 30 -6.86 -0.42 -30.51
N GLU A 31 -6.27 -0.15 -29.34
CA GLU A 31 -6.54 1.04 -28.55
C GLU A 31 -5.24 1.69 -28.08
N ILE A 32 -5.14 3.00 -28.23
CA ILE A 32 -4.09 3.80 -27.61
C ILE A 32 -4.68 4.51 -26.39
N ARG A 33 -3.99 4.40 -25.25
CA ARG A 33 -4.35 5.15 -24.05
C ARG A 33 -3.46 6.37 -23.91
N LEU A 34 -4.05 7.55 -24.14
CA LEU A 34 -3.32 8.83 -24.19
C LEU A 34 -3.63 9.68 -22.95
N THR A 35 -2.60 10.28 -22.35
CA THR A 35 -2.77 11.28 -21.30
C THR A 35 -3.26 12.59 -21.91
N ILE A 36 -4.41 13.08 -21.41
CA ILE A 36 -5.08 14.31 -21.91
C ILE A 36 -5.14 15.43 -20.88
N ALA A 37 -5.03 15.14 -19.58
CA ALA A 37 -5.13 16.13 -18.51
C ALA A 37 -4.44 15.65 -17.22
N ARG A 38 -4.41 16.52 -16.22
CA ARG A 38 -3.98 16.24 -14.85
C ARG A 38 -5.15 16.37 -13.89
N TYR A 39 -5.14 15.56 -12.82
CA TYR A 39 -6.06 15.73 -11.71
C TYR A 39 -5.59 16.85 -10.78
N TYR A 40 -6.53 17.64 -10.31
CA TYR A 40 -6.34 18.64 -9.28
C TYR A 40 -7.26 18.32 -8.12
N THR A 41 -6.76 18.43 -6.92
CA THR A 41 -7.53 18.20 -5.69
C THR A 41 -8.40 19.44 -5.33
N PRO A 42 -9.31 19.33 -4.36
CA PRO A 42 -10.12 20.47 -3.93
C PRO A 42 -9.32 21.70 -3.47
N SER A 43 -8.10 21.53 -2.97
CA SER A 43 -7.21 22.65 -2.63
C SER A 43 -6.56 23.30 -3.85
N GLY A 44 -6.78 22.77 -5.05
CA GLY A 44 -6.15 23.24 -6.29
C GLY A 44 -4.77 22.68 -6.57
N ARG A 45 -4.18 21.85 -5.68
CA ARG A 45 -2.88 21.24 -5.92
C ARG A 45 -2.96 20.11 -6.94
N CYS A 46 -1.90 19.96 -7.74
CA CYS A 46 -1.67 18.80 -8.58
C CYS A 46 -0.76 17.81 -7.85
N ILE A 47 -1.20 16.57 -7.68
CA ILE A 47 -0.39 15.52 -7.03
C ILE A 47 0.60 14.86 -7.99
N GLN A 48 0.45 15.11 -9.30
CA GLN A 48 1.32 14.53 -10.32
C GLN A 48 2.75 14.99 -10.10
N LYS A 49 3.68 14.04 -9.98
CA LYS A 49 5.11 14.36 -9.95
C LYS A 49 5.57 14.93 -11.31
N LYS A 50 6.61 15.75 -11.30
CA LYS A 50 7.13 16.40 -12.51
C LYS A 50 7.47 15.37 -13.58
N TYR A 51 7.04 15.68 -14.80
CA TYR A 51 7.28 14.88 -15.98
C TYR A 51 7.70 15.82 -17.12
N GLU A 52 8.81 15.49 -17.76
CA GLU A 52 9.31 16.20 -18.92
C GLU A 52 9.47 15.22 -20.10
N LEU A 53 9.04 15.62 -21.27
CA LEU A 53 9.20 14.80 -22.49
C LEU A 53 10.68 14.50 -22.74
N GLY A 54 10.98 13.23 -23.01
CA GLY A 54 12.35 12.76 -23.24
C GLY A 54 13.15 12.47 -21.96
N LYS A 55 12.55 12.62 -20.77
CA LYS A 55 13.17 12.30 -19.47
C LYS A 55 12.44 11.17 -18.73
N ASP A 56 11.99 10.18 -19.47
CA ASP A 56 11.23 9.05 -18.91
C ASP A 56 12.03 8.29 -17.84
N SER A 57 13.34 8.15 -18.04
CA SER A 57 14.24 7.52 -17.08
C SER A 57 14.31 8.26 -15.74
N GLU A 58 14.29 9.59 -15.73
CA GLU A 58 14.26 10.36 -14.48
C GLU A 58 12.94 10.18 -13.75
N TYR A 59 11.85 10.08 -14.49
CA TYR A 59 10.52 9.83 -13.93
C TYR A 59 10.43 8.44 -13.26
N GLU A 60 10.99 7.42 -13.90
CA GLU A 60 11.01 6.05 -13.36
C GLU A 60 11.96 5.93 -12.15
N GLN A 61 13.12 6.59 -12.23
CA GLN A 61 14.12 6.56 -11.16
C GLN A 61 13.72 7.35 -9.90
N ASP A 62 12.71 8.20 -9.94
CA ASP A 62 12.28 9.01 -8.80
C ASP A 62 12.03 8.16 -7.54
N ILE A 63 11.32 7.05 -7.68
CA ILE A 63 11.02 6.16 -6.55
C ILE A 63 12.30 5.54 -5.95
N TYR A 64 13.26 5.20 -6.81
CA TYR A 64 14.56 4.69 -6.39
C TYR A 64 15.38 5.76 -5.67
N GLN A 65 15.38 7.00 -6.18
CA GLN A 65 16.05 8.12 -5.53
C GLN A 65 15.44 8.42 -4.16
N ARG A 66 14.11 8.40 -4.04
CA ARG A 66 13.41 8.54 -2.76
C ARG A 66 13.81 7.45 -1.77
N PHE A 67 13.93 6.21 -2.24
CA PHE A 67 14.42 5.09 -1.45
C PHE A 67 15.86 5.31 -0.96
N MET A 68 16.77 5.69 -1.87
CA MET A 68 18.19 5.91 -1.54
C MET A 68 18.40 7.08 -0.56
N HIS A 69 17.52 8.10 -0.57
CA HIS A 69 17.54 9.20 0.38
C HIS A 69 16.87 8.87 1.73
N GLY A 70 16.37 7.64 1.93
CA GLY A 70 15.77 7.20 3.18
C GLY A 70 14.35 7.74 3.42
N GLU A 71 13.65 8.18 2.37
CA GLU A 71 12.30 8.73 2.49
C GLU A 71 11.28 7.70 3.02
N PHE A 72 11.51 6.42 2.76
CA PHE A 72 10.64 5.35 3.25
C PHE A 72 10.92 4.94 4.70
N ASP A 73 12.02 5.41 5.26
CA ASP A 73 12.49 5.01 6.58
C ASP A 73 12.36 6.15 7.62
N SER A 74 12.35 7.43 7.17
CA SER A 74 12.22 8.60 8.03
C SER A 74 11.42 9.72 7.38
N ALA A 75 10.50 10.31 8.16
CA ALA A 75 9.76 11.50 7.74
C ALA A 75 10.68 12.71 7.48
N ASP A 76 11.78 12.83 8.22
CA ASP A 76 12.72 13.95 8.08
C ASP A 76 13.48 13.91 6.75
N SER A 77 13.53 12.77 6.10
CA SER A 77 14.15 12.60 4.77
C SER A 77 13.26 13.09 3.63
N ILE A 78 12.01 13.45 3.92
CA ILE A 78 11.06 13.89 2.90
C ILE A 78 11.34 15.33 2.52
N LYS A 79 11.65 15.57 1.25
CA LYS A 79 11.84 16.92 0.71
C LYS A 79 10.50 17.52 0.33
N LEU A 80 10.05 18.53 1.06
CA LEU A 80 8.83 19.28 0.76
C LEU A 80 9.12 20.35 -0.29
N ASN A 81 8.23 20.47 -1.28
CA ASN A 81 8.29 21.56 -2.24
C ASN A 81 7.49 22.76 -1.71
N ASN A 82 8.16 23.67 -1.03
CA ASN A 82 7.53 24.85 -0.44
C ASN A 82 6.92 25.81 -1.48
N SER A 83 7.33 25.75 -2.75
CA SER A 83 6.72 26.55 -3.81
C SER A 83 5.35 26.03 -4.25
N GLU A 84 4.99 24.81 -3.87
CA GLU A 84 3.69 24.18 -4.16
C GLU A 84 2.92 23.88 -2.86
N LYS A 85 2.93 24.82 -1.94
CA LYS A 85 2.17 24.76 -0.69
C LYS A 85 0.73 25.24 -0.92
N TYR A 86 -0.22 24.43 -0.46
CA TYR A 86 -1.66 24.68 -0.50
C TYR A 86 -2.24 24.46 0.89
N GLU A 87 -3.52 24.72 1.05
CA GLU A 87 -4.24 24.51 2.31
C GLU A 87 -5.50 23.68 2.05
N THR A 88 -5.80 22.78 2.98
CA THR A 88 -7.07 22.05 3.00
C THR A 88 -8.22 22.98 3.33
N VAL A 89 -9.46 22.50 3.25
CA VAL A 89 -10.67 23.27 3.63
C VAL A 89 -10.55 23.85 5.05
N MET A 90 -9.86 23.14 5.96
CA MET A 90 -9.66 23.58 7.36
C MET A 90 -8.33 24.29 7.60
N GLY A 91 -7.57 24.62 6.55
CA GLY A 91 -6.32 25.37 6.64
C GLY A 91 -5.11 24.55 7.05
N ARG A 92 -5.16 23.21 6.93
CA ARG A 92 -3.97 22.38 7.10
C ARG A 92 -3.04 22.51 5.89
N PRO A 93 -1.72 22.64 6.08
CA PRO A 93 -0.79 22.70 4.95
C PRO A 93 -0.72 21.37 4.23
N VAL A 94 -0.80 21.41 2.91
CA VAL A 94 -0.59 20.28 2.00
C VAL A 94 0.29 20.72 0.83
N TYR A 95 0.94 19.76 0.17
CA TYR A 95 1.94 20.05 -0.86
C TYR A 95 1.59 19.33 -2.17
N GLY A 96 1.89 19.98 -3.30
CA GLY A 96 1.73 19.44 -4.64
C GLY A 96 3.03 18.92 -5.25
N GLY A 97 2.95 18.53 -6.52
CA GLY A 97 4.12 18.24 -7.37
C GLY A 97 4.87 16.94 -7.08
N GLY A 98 4.32 16.03 -6.26
CA GLY A 98 5.09 14.82 -5.96
C GLY A 98 4.37 13.81 -5.06
N GLY A 99 3.09 13.57 -5.31
CA GLY A 99 2.28 12.65 -4.52
C GLY A 99 1.61 13.29 -3.31
N ILE A 100 0.93 12.48 -2.53
CA ILE A 100 0.22 12.88 -1.32
C ILE A 100 1.09 12.55 -0.12
N MET A 101 1.38 13.55 0.70
CA MET A 101 2.08 13.38 1.97
C MET A 101 1.13 12.79 3.02
N PRO A 102 1.54 11.80 3.80
CA PRO A 102 0.72 11.30 4.88
C PRO A 102 0.59 12.32 6.01
N ASP A 103 -0.57 12.32 6.67
CA ASP A 103 -0.79 13.07 7.92
C ASP A 103 -0.07 12.38 9.10
N ILE A 104 0.05 11.05 9.03
CA ILE A 104 0.79 10.23 9.99
C ILE A 104 1.76 9.35 9.21
N PHE A 105 3.04 9.65 9.33
CA PHE A 105 4.08 8.86 8.69
C PHE A 105 4.30 7.53 9.42
N ILE A 106 4.39 6.45 8.66
CA ILE A 106 4.78 5.12 9.13
C ILE A 106 5.97 4.66 8.29
N PRO A 107 7.13 4.38 8.92
CA PRO A 107 8.29 3.91 8.18
C PRO A 107 8.03 2.53 7.58
N ARG A 108 8.84 2.16 6.59
CA ARG A 108 8.83 0.82 6.02
C ARG A 108 9.24 -0.20 7.09
N ASP A 109 8.48 -1.28 7.22
CA ASP A 109 8.88 -2.41 8.07
C ASP A 109 9.91 -3.26 7.32
N THR A 110 11.12 -3.30 7.84
CA THR A 110 12.23 -4.12 7.33
C THR A 110 12.51 -5.32 8.23
N SER A 111 11.67 -5.57 9.23
CA SER A 111 11.83 -6.67 10.17
C SER A 111 11.78 -8.01 9.44
N GLY A 112 12.82 -8.81 9.60
CA GLY A 112 12.92 -10.13 8.95
C GLY A 112 13.24 -10.10 7.46
N VAL A 113 13.39 -8.93 6.83
CA VAL A 113 13.79 -8.81 5.43
C VAL A 113 15.30 -9.04 5.31
N THR A 114 15.69 -10.07 4.55
CA THR A 114 17.09 -10.40 4.25
C THR A 114 17.30 -10.49 2.74
N SER A 115 18.55 -10.54 2.30
CA SER A 115 18.86 -10.74 0.88
C SER A 115 18.35 -12.08 0.34
N TYR A 116 18.23 -13.12 1.17
CA TYR A 116 17.59 -14.38 0.78
C TYR A 116 16.08 -14.17 0.53
N PHE A 117 15.40 -13.48 1.46
CA PHE A 117 14.00 -13.15 1.31
C PHE A 117 13.74 -12.33 0.04
N SER A 118 14.49 -11.24 -0.16
CA SER A 118 14.37 -10.41 -1.37
C SER A 118 14.58 -11.24 -2.65
N ASN A 119 15.54 -12.17 -2.65
CA ASN A 119 15.81 -13.01 -3.81
C ASN A 119 14.63 -13.94 -4.13
N VAL A 120 14.06 -14.64 -3.14
CA VAL A 120 12.92 -15.55 -3.36
C VAL A 120 11.63 -14.81 -3.73
N VAL A 121 11.45 -13.58 -3.25
CA VAL A 121 10.31 -12.71 -3.62
C VAL A 121 10.48 -12.23 -5.06
N ASN A 122 11.62 -11.61 -5.40
CA ASN A 122 11.85 -11.01 -6.71
C ASN A 122 11.90 -12.03 -7.85
N SER A 123 12.29 -13.27 -7.53
CA SER A 123 12.25 -14.40 -8.50
C SER A 123 10.85 -14.99 -8.67
N GLY A 124 9.83 -14.52 -7.94
CA GLY A 124 8.48 -15.09 -7.96
C GLY A 124 8.38 -16.49 -7.33
N MET A 125 9.44 -16.95 -6.66
CA MET A 125 9.56 -18.33 -6.21
C MET A 125 8.53 -18.71 -5.15
N LEU A 126 8.14 -17.76 -4.28
CA LEU A 126 7.11 -17.97 -3.25
C LEU A 126 5.75 -18.30 -3.88
N ASN A 127 5.37 -17.51 -4.89
CA ASN A 127 4.09 -17.69 -5.57
C ASN A 127 4.06 -18.99 -6.38
N LEU A 128 5.15 -19.28 -7.10
CA LEU A 128 5.29 -20.52 -7.87
C LEU A 128 5.20 -21.77 -6.97
N TYR A 129 5.91 -21.75 -5.83
CA TYR A 129 5.82 -22.84 -4.86
C TYR A 129 4.41 -23.01 -4.30
N ALA A 130 3.75 -21.90 -3.92
CA ALA A 130 2.40 -21.94 -3.38
C ALA A 130 1.40 -22.52 -4.38
N LEU A 131 1.54 -22.18 -5.67
CA LEU A 131 0.70 -22.75 -6.73
C LEU A 131 0.95 -24.27 -6.89
N GLU A 132 2.21 -24.69 -7.05
CA GLU A 132 2.56 -26.11 -7.18
C GLU A 132 2.18 -26.94 -5.92
N TYR A 133 2.28 -26.34 -4.72
CA TYR A 133 1.83 -26.97 -3.48
C TYR A 133 0.31 -27.15 -3.47
N SER A 134 -0.43 -26.14 -3.89
CA SER A 134 -1.89 -26.16 -3.99
C SER A 134 -2.37 -27.26 -4.95
N ASP A 135 -1.74 -27.36 -6.12
CA ASP A 135 -2.08 -28.37 -7.13
C ASP A 135 -1.83 -29.80 -6.62
N ARG A 136 -0.66 -30.03 -6.04
CA ARG A 136 -0.29 -31.36 -5.50
C ARG A 136 -1.16 -31.83 -4.35
N ASN A 137 -1.77 -30.90 -3.59
CA ASN A 137 -2.58 -31.19 -2.42
C ASN A 137 -4.04 -30.80 -2.61
N TYR A 138 -4.49 -30.62 -3.85
CA TYR A 138 -5.79 -29.99 -4.16
C TYR A 138 -6.97 -30.60 -3.42
N ASP A 139 -7.15 -31.92 -3.47
CA ASP A 139 -8.30 -32.60 -2.84
C ASP A 139 -8.38 -32.34 -1.33
N LYS A 140 -7.21 -32.33 -0.66
CA LYS A 140 -7.16 -32.06 0.77
C LYS A 140 -7.45 -30.59 1.06
N LEU A 141 -6.83 -29.66 0.33
CA LEU A 141 -6.95 -28.23 0.59
C LEU A 141 -8.35 -27.70 0.22
N ALA A 142 -8.95 -28.20 -0.85
CA ALA A 142 -10.31 -27.87 -1.27
C ALA A 142 -11.39 -28.40 -0.31
N SER A 143 -11.06 -29.37 0.55
CA SER A 143 -12.01 -29.91 1.53
C SER A 143 -12.31 -28.96 2.70
N PHE A 144 -11.44 -27.97 2.96
CA PHE A 144 -11.67 -26.99 4.01
C PHE A 144 -12.82 -26.04 3.66
N LYS A 145 -13.66 -25.69 4.64
CA LYS A 145 -14.82 -24.83 4.44
C LYS A 145 -14.56 -23.38 4.76
N THR A 146 -13.51 -23.09 5.53
CA THR A 146 -13.12 -21.74 5.93
C THR A 146 -11.63 -21.52 5.70
N TYR A 147 -11.23 -20.28 5.44
CA TYR A 147 -9.82 -19.93 5.31
C TYR A 147 -9.07 -20.10 6.63
N GLN A 148 -9.76 -19.92 7.77
CA GLN A 148 -9.19 -20.09 9.10
C GLN A 148 -8.75 -21.53 9.34
N ASP A 149 -9.61 -22.51 8.99
CA ASP A 149 -9.28 -23.92 9.14
C ASP A 149 -8.14 -24.35 8.22
N LEU A 150 -8.16 -23.89 6.96
CA LEU A 150 -7.06 -24.10 6.02
C LEU A 150 -5.76 -23.48 6.54
N HIS A 151 -5.78 -22.24 6.99
CA HIS A 151 -4.61 -21.57 7.55
C HIS A 151 -4.04 -22.31 8.77
N LYS A 152 -4.92 -22.72 9.69
CA LYS A 152 -4.52 -23.53 10.86
C LYS A 152 -3.87 -24.85 10.47
N TYR A 153 -4.38 -25.51 9.45
CA TYR A 153 -3.76 -26.71 8.89
C TYR A 153 -2.36 -26.42 8.32
N LEU A 154 -2.22 -25.35 7.52
CA LEU A 154 -0.94 -24.97 6.90
C LEU A 154 0.13 -24.60 7.93
N GLN A 155 -0.24 -24.01 9.07
CA GLN A 155 0.68 -23.71 10.17
C GLN A 155 1.35 -24.97 10.77
N GLN A 156 0.76 -26.14 10.57
CA GLN A 156 1.31 -27.42 11.05
C GLN A 156 2.16 -28.14 10.00
N GLN A 157 2.24 -27.60 8.80
CA GLN A 157 3.03 -28.21 7.71
C GLN A 157 4.46 -27.65 7.69
N PRO A 158 5.45 -28.46 7.28
CA PRO A 158 6.85 -28.03 7.22
C PRO A 158 7.15 -27.13 6.02
N LEU A 159 6.31 -26.10 5.77
CA LEU A 159 6.33 -25.29 4.55
C LEU A 159 7.68 -24.59 4.31
N LEU A 160 8.31 -24.08 5.37
CA LEU A 160 9.60 -23.40 5.23
C LEU A 160 10.69 -24.36 4.76
N SER A 161 10.75 -25.55 5.37
CA SER A 161 11.74 -26.59 4.99
C SER A 161 11.54 -27.02 3.55
N ASP A 162 10.30 -27.33 3.19
CA ASP A 162 9.94 -27.81 1.85
C ASP A 162 10.21 -26.74 0.80
N PHE A 163 9.82 -25.50 1.08
CA PHE A 163 10.09 -24.35 0.23
C PHE A 163 11.58 -24.12 0.01
N THR A 164 12.39 -24.16 1.07
CA THR A 164 13.84 -23.94 0.91
C THR A 164 14.54 -25.03 0.11
N ASN A 165 14.03 -26.28 0.19
CA ASN A 165 14.49 -27.39 -0.68
C ASN A 165 14.07 -27.13 -2.13
N TYR A 166 12.82 -26.76 -2.35
CA TYR A 166 12.27 -26.42 -3.66
C TYR A 166 13.04 -25.28 -4.33
N ALA A 167 13.26 -24.17 -3.61
CA ALA A 167 14.00 -23.02 -4.11
C ALA A 167 15.46 -23.40 -4.46
N ALA A 168 16.08 -24.26 -3.64
CA ALA A 168 17.43 -24.75 -3.90
C ALA A 168 17.50 -25.61 -5.18
N ALA A 169 16.52 -26.47 -5.42
CA ALA A 169 16.42 -27.26 -6.65
C ALA A 169 16.24 -26.39 -7.91
N LYS A 170 15.66 -25.18 -7.74
CA LYS A 170 15.50 -24.18 -8.81
C LYS A 170 16.66 -23.15 -8.87
N GLY A 171 17.77 -23.40 -8.19
CA GLY A 171 19.00 -22.62 -8.30
C GLY A 171 19.19 -21.52 -7.24
N ILE A 172 18.26 -21.33 -6.30
CA ILE A 172 18.43 -20.36 -5.21
C ILE A 172 19.17 -21.02 -4.05
N LYS A 173 20.45 -20.69 -3.90
CA LYS A 173 21.31 -21.27 -2.86
C LYS A 173 20.76 -21.04 -1.46
N LYS A 174 20.64 -22.10 -0.66
CA LYS A 174 20.27 -22.01 0.76
C LYS A 174 21.28 -21.16 1.54
N ARG A 175 20.76 -20.30 2.40
CA ARG A 175 21.52 -19.47 3.35
C ARG A 175 20.92 -19.62 4.75
N PRO A 176 21.33 -20.66 5.53
CA PRO A 176 20.64 -21.02 6.78
C PRO A 176 20.47 -19.86 7.77
N HIS A 177 21.49 -19.03 7.96
CA HIS A 177 21.42 -17.88 8.85
C HIS A 177 20.34 -16.87 8.40
N LEU A 178 20.30 -16.53 7.10
CA LEU A 178 19.31 -15.59 6.56
C LEU A 178 17.90 -16.19 6.55
N ILE A 179 17.78 -17.49 6.26
CA ILE A 179 16.51 -18.22 6.33
C ILE A 179 15.95 -18.20 7.75
N ASN A 180 16.81 -18.38 8.76
CA ASN A 180 16.37 -18.33 10.16
C ASN A 180 15.78 -16.96 10.53
N ILE A 181 16.35 -15.87 10.01
CA ILE A 181 15.84 -14.50 10.22
C ILE A 181 14.50 -14.27 9.51
N SER A 182 14.41 -14.71 8.24
CA SER A 182 13.25 -14.44 7.38
C SER A 182 12.17 -15.53 7.43
N GLY A 183 12.41 -16.63 8.13
CA GLY A 183 11.57 -17.83 8.03
C GLY A 183 10.09 -17.57 8.28
N LYS A 184 9.77 -16.84 9.36
CA LYS A 184 8.38 -16.50 9.68
C LYS A 184 7.71 -15.67 8.58
N LEU A 185 8.46 -14.75 7.97
CA LEU A 185 7.94 -13.90 6.89
C LEU A 185 7.69 -14.73 5.62
N ILE A 186 8.62 -15.65 5.29
CA ILE A 186 8.49 -16.58 4.16
C ILE A 186 7.28 -17.50 4.37
N GLU A 187 7.16 -18.13 5.53
CA GLU A 187 6.04 -19.04 5.83
C GLU A 187 4.70 -18.34 5.74
N LYS A 188 4.59 -17.15 6.34
CA LYS A 188 3.37 -16.35 6.30
C LYS A 188 2.95 -16.04 4.87
N GLN A 189 3.88 -15.62 4.00
CA GLN A 189 3.57 -15.33 2.61
C GLN A 189 3.15 -16.58 1.84
N ILE A 190 3.84 -17.71 2.02
CA ILE A 190 3.45 -18.98 1.39
C ILE A 190 2.04 -19.39 1.83
N GLN A 191 1.76 -19.35 3.14
CA GLN A 191 0.43 -19.68 3.67
C GLN A 191 -0.66 -18.77 3.07
N ALA A 192 -0.40 -17.46 3.00
CA ALA A 192 -1.33 -16.51 2.41
C ALA A 192 -1.59 -16.81 0.92
N TYR A 193 -0.55 -17.09 0.14
CA TYR A 193 -0.69 -17.44 -1.29
C TYR A 193 -1.44 -18.77 -1.49
N ILE A 194 -1.17 -19.80 -0.69
CA ILE A 194 -1.91 -21.06 -0.76
C ILE A 194 -3.39 -20.82 -0.41
N VAL A 195 -3.68 -20.08 0.66
CA VAL A 195 -5.07 -19.79 1.05
C VAL A 195 -5.78 -18.99 -0.05
N ARG A 196 -5.10 -18.04 -0.71
CA ARG A 196 -5.66 -17.27 -1.82
C ARG A 196 -6.15 -18.15 -2.97
N ASN A 197 -5.47 -19.26 -3.26
CA ASN A 197 -5.86 -20.17 -4.35
C ASN A 197 -7.22 -20.86 -4.12
N PHE A 198 -7.75 -20.86 -2.88
CA PHE A 198 -9.03 -21.49 -2.51
C PHE A 198 -10.09 -20.52 -1.97
N PHE A 199 -9.66 -19.38 -1.43
CA PHE A 199 -10.52 -18.42 -0.75
C PHE A 199 -10.33 -16.97 -1.24
N ASP A 200 -9.65 -16.79 -2.35
CA ASP A 200 -9.40 -15.50 -2.98
C ASP A 200 -8.84 -14.44 -1.98
N GLU A 201 -9.12 -13.19 -2.22
CA GLU A 201 -8.69 -12.06 -1.40
C GLU A 201 -9.25 -12.11 0.03
N ALA A 202 -10.43 -12.71 0.21
CA ALA A 202 -11.05 -12.86 1.54
C ALA A 202 -10.25 -13.76 2.49
N GLY A 203 -9.50 -14.70 1.95
CA GLY A 203 -8.57 -15.54 2.72
C GLY A 203 -7.16 -14.96 2.80
N PHE A 204 -6.70 -14.30 1.74
CA PHE A 204 -5.35 -13.75 1.62
C PHE A 204 -5.08 -12.61 2.60
N TYR A 205 -5.86 -11.54 2.54
CA TYR A 205 -5.59 -10.32 3.29
C TYR A 205 -5.60 -10.50 4.81
N PRO A 206 -6.51 -11.25 5.44
CA PRO A 206 -6.47 -11.46 6.87
C PRO A 206 -5.17 -12.11 7.38
N ILE A 207 -4.55 -12.96 6.55
CA ILE A 207 -3.28 -13.60 6.88
C ILE A 207 -2.11 -12.64 6.58
N PHE A 208 -2.11 -12.06 5.39
CA PHE A 208 -1.00 -11.25 4.91
C PHE A 208 -0.82 -9.96 5.71
N GLN A 209 -1.92 -9.27 6.02
CA GLN A 209 -1.92 -7.97 6.69
C GLN A 209 -1.92 -8.04 8.23
N ASN A 210 -1.98 -9.23 8.80
CA ASN A 210 -2.08 -9.39 10.26
C ASN A 210 -0.98 -8.65 11.04
N ASP A 211 0.22 -8.52 10.46
CA ASP A 211 1.36 -7.85 11.09
C ASP A 211 1.64 -6.46 10.51
N ASP A 212 0.82 -5.98 9.60
CA ASP A 212 0.98 -4.69 8.97
C ASP A 212 0.95 -3.54 9.97
N ILE A 213 2.08 -2.87 10.13
CA ILE A 213 2.25 -1.79 11.11
C ILE A 213 1.46 -0.54 10.73
N THR A 214 1.22 -0.31 9.42
CA THR A 214 0.41 0.82 8.93
C THR A 214 -1.05 0.59 9.27
N LEU A 215 -1.57 -0.61 9.00
CA LEU A 215 -2.94 -0.99 9.35
C LEU A 215 -3.15 -0.97 10.87
N LYS A 216 -2.24 -1.54 11.64
CA LYS A 216 -2.29 -1.50 13.11
C LYS A 216 -2.32 -0.06 13.64
N ARG A 217 -1.52 0.83 13.05
CA ARG A 217 -1.53 2.25 13.44
C ARG A 217 -2.84 2.92 13.08
N ALA A 218 -3.40 2.64 11.89
CA ALA A 218 -4.69 3.18 11.48
C ALA A 218 -5.82 2.74 12.43
N VAL A 219 -5.90 1.45 12.74
CA VAL A 219 -6.86 0.92 13.73
C VAL A 219 -6.67 1.57 15.10
N LYS A 220 -5.42 1.73 15.54
CA LYS A 220 -5.13 2.41 16.81
C LYS A 220 -5.64 3.85 16.83
N VAL A 221 -5.40 4.63 15.77
CA VAL A 221 -5.88 6.03 15.63
C VAL A 221 -7.40 6.08 15.69
N LEU A 222 -8.10 5.13 15.03
CA LEU A 222 -9.55 5.04 15.07
C LEU A 222 -10.07 4.75 16.48
N ASN A 223 -9.43 3.83 17.20
CA ASN A 223 -9.83 3.42 18.54
C ASN A 223 -9.52 4.47 19.63
N GLU A 224 -8.45 5.28 19.42
CA GLU A 224 -8.11 6.38 20.33
C GLU A 224 -9.13 7.53 20.28
N GLY A 225 -10.08 7.48 19.34
CA GLY A 225 -11.08 8.54 19.18
C GLY A 225 -10.46 9.91 18.87
N LYS A 226 -9.16 9.94 18.49
CA LYS A 226 -8.53 11.18 18.03
C LYS A 226 -9.28 11.62 16.80
N SER A 227 -10.17 12.58 17.05
CA SER A 227 -11.00 13.17 16.01
C SER A 227 -10.14 13.65 14.87
N PHE A 228 -10.64 13.46 13.66
CA PHE A 228 -10.23 14.26 12.53
C PHE A 228 -10.14 15.73 12.96
N PRO A 229 -9.32 16.55 12.27
CA PRO A 229 -9.44 17.98 12.43
C PRO A 229 -10.92 18.33 12.31
N THR A 230 -11.57 18.65 13.42
CA THR A 230 -12.99 18.98 13.45
C THR A 230 -13.15 20.47 13.25
N LEU A 231 -14.27 20.88 12.66
CA LEU A 231 -14.63 22.28 12.47
C LEU A 231 -14.67 23.10 13.79
N GLU A 232 -14.67 22.43 14.94
CA GLU A 232 -14.65 23.06 16.26
C GLU A 232 -13.40 23.90 16.54
N ASN A 233 -12.28 23.65 15.86
CA ASN A 233 -11.08 24.48 16.01
C ASN A 233 -11.11 25.80 15.22
N LYS A 234 -12.14 26.06 14.41
CA LYS A 234 -12.30 27.34 13.70
C LYS A 234 -12.94 28.45 14.53
N ASN A 235 -13.52 28.14 15.69
CA ASN A 235 -14.19 29.14 16.51
C ASN A 235 -13.27 30.08 17.31
N ASN A 236 -11.93 29.91 17.16
CA ASN A 236 -10.95 30.82 17.78
C ASN A 236 -10.27 31.76 16.78
N THR A 237 -10.79 31.91 15.56
CA THR A 237 -10.42 33.02 14.66
C THR A 237 -11.54 34.05 14.60
N PRO A 238 -11.27 35.32 14.92
CA PRO A 238 -12.30 36.36 14.83
C PRO A 238 -12.57 36.68 13.36
N ASN A 239 -13.86 36.69 13.03
CA ASN A 239 -14.52 37.17 11.82
C ASN A 239 -14.92 36.15 10.75
N GLY A 240 -16.13 35.66 10.85
CA GLY A 240 -17.27 36.04 9.99
C GLY A 240 -17.29 35.36 8.63
N ILE A 241 -18.00 34.22 8.49
CA ILE A 241 -18.93 33.99 7.36
C ILE A 241 -20.01 33.00 7.85
N ALA A 242 -21.24 33.28 7.41
CA ALA A 242 -22.50 32.80 7.91
C ALA A 242 -22.71 31.29 7.94
N GLN A 243 -23.40 30.84 8.98
CA GLN A 243 -24.00 29.52 9.16
C GLN A 243 -25.11 29.27 8.14
N SER A 244 -25.07 28.14 7.45
CA SER A 244 -26.27 27.47 6.99
C SER A 244 -26.45 26.17 7.80
N GLN A 245 -27.44 26.18 8.67
CA GLN A 245 -27.93 25.04 9.43
C GLN A 245 -28.61 24.06 8.48
N THR A 246 -28.19 22.81 8.48
CA THR A 246 -29.07 21.69 8.18
C THR A 246 -28.86 20.61 9.24
N ASN A 247 -29.80 20.56 10.17
CA ASN A 247 -30.06 19.44 11.05
C ASN A 247 -30.48 18.24 10.21
N THR A 248 -29.73 17.13 10.29
CA THR A 248 -30.29 15.80 10.16
C THR A 248 -29.46 14.81 10.98
N SER A 249 -29.99 14.50 12.15
CA SER A 249 -29.66 13.34 12.95
C SER A 249 -30.07 12.06 12.21
N ARG A 250 -29.12 11.29 11.75
CA ARG A 250 -29.24 9.82 11.56
C ARG A 250 -27.85 9.21 11.61
N GLY A 251 -27.65 8.36 12.64
CA GLY A 251 -26.43 7.59 12.82
C GLY A 251 -26.24 6.58 11.69
N TYR A 252 -25.18 6.76 10.94
CA TYR A 252 -24.55 5.72 10.14
C TYR A 252 -23.10 5.68 10.54
N GLY A 253 -22.67 4.50 10.98
CA GLY A 253 -21.26 4.21 11.21
C GLY A 253 -20.49 4.41 9.91
N PHE A 254 -19.67 5.46 9.88
CA PHE A 254 -18.81 5.74 8.75
C PHE A 254 -17.71 4.68 8.68
N LEU A 255 -17.73 3.85 7.65
CA LEU A 255 -16.55 3.15 7.17
C LEU A 255 -15.55 4.22 6.72
N LYS A 256 -14.49 4.40 7.51
CA LYS A 256 -13.38 5.30 7.18
C LYS A 256 -12.53 4.58 6.15
N GLU A 257 -12.51 5.08 4.93
CA GLU A 257 -11.68 4.51 3.86
C GLU A 257 -10.19 4.71 4.17
N ILE A 258 -9.47 3.60 4.25
CA ILE A 258 -8.02 3.56 4.30
C ILE A 258 -7.53 3.31 2.86
N ILE A 259 -6.84 4.29 2.27
CA ILE A 259 -6.25 4.14 0.94
C ILE A 259 -4.89 3.48 1.09
N TYR A 260 -4.77 2.30 0.53
CA TYR A 260 -3.58 1.45 0.55
C TYR A 260 -2.90 1.52 -0.83
N GLU A 261 -1.84 2.30 -0.98
CA GLU A 261 -1.09 2.40 -2.24
C GLU A 261 0.28 1.66 -2.25
N ASP A 262 0.66 1.02 -1.17
CA ASP A 262 2.02 0.44 -1.06
C ASP A 262 2.24 -0.90 -1.79
N TYR A 263 1.22 -1.43 -2.47
CA TYR A 263 1.31 -2.77 -3.04
C TYR A 263 1.91 -2.86 -4.44
N ILE A 264 2.03 -1.74 -5.15
CA ILE A 264 2.53 -1.74 -6.53
C ILE A 264 4.05 -1.60 -6.59
N ALA A 265 4.68 -1.02 -5.58
CA ALA A 265 6.15 -0.84 -5.56
C ALA A 265 6.95 -2.12 -5.24
N GLY A 266 6.31 -3.16 -4.72
CA GLY A 266 6.95 -4.47 -4.45
C GLY A 266 7.01 -5.41 -5.65
N SER A 267 6.38 -5.06 -6.77
CA SER A 267 6.35 -5.89 -7.99
C SER A 267 7.19 -5.33 -9.14
N LEU A 268 7.92 -4.23 -8.92
CA LEU A 268 8.79 -3.60 -9.90
C LEU A 268 10.17 -3.34 -9.28
N CYS A 269 10.84 -4.38 -8.85
CA CYS A 269 12.30 -4.46 -8.73
C CYS A 269 12.72 -5.91 -8.90
#